data_ccf390293cb61b9aedea847171806715
#
_entry.id   ccf390293cb61b9aedea847171806715
#
_cell.length_a   1.000
_cell.length_b   1.000
_cell.length_c   1.000
_cell.angle_alpha   90.00
_cell.angle_beta   90.00
_cell.angle_gamma   90.00
#
_symmetry.space_group_name_H-M   'P 1'
#
loop_
_entity.id
_entity.type
_entity.pdbx_description
1 polymer ?
#
loop_
_entity_poly.entity_id
_entity_poly.type
_entity_poly.pdbx_seq_one_letter_code
_entity_poly.pdbx_strand_id
1 'polypeptide(L)'
;MSLAEILTGTYFASLGFSTGLLAIIIGHIIGCGMMFFAGFIGGKTRKSAMETVKMSFGSTGALLFAVLNILQLVGWTAIMIYDGSLAAAGIFNIANWVWPVIIGGLIIIWILVGIENLGKINTVAMAALFILTLVLSFIIFGHGSLKPVANDGLTFGAAVELAVAMPLSWLPLISDYTREAKEPTKATWASVIVYGLVSCWMYVIGMGISIFTGESDIAQIMVKAGLGIAGLLIIVFSTVTTTFLDAWSAGISSESL
;
A
#
# COMPACT_ATOMS: atom_id res chain seq x y z
N MET A 1 4.99 0.33 0.88
CA MET A 1 5.07 1.67 0.24
C MET A 1 4.30 1.59 -1.07
N SER A 2 3.19 2.28 -1.16
CA SER A 2 2.39 2.33 -2.39
C SER A 2 1.84 3.73 -2.62
N LEU A 3 1.47 4.03 -3.86
CA LEU A 3 0.80 5.28 -4.22
C LEU A 3 -0.55 5.41 -3.51
N ALA A 4 -1.27 4.31 -3.35
CA ALA A 4 -2.57 4.27 -2.68
C ALA A 4 -2.50 4.82 -1.24
N GLU A 5 -1.41 4.57 -0.50
CA GLU A 5 -1.21 5.12 0.85
C GLU A 5 -1.12 6.66 0.83
N ILE A 6 -0.42 7.23 -0.15
CA ILE A 6 -0.33 8.69 -0.31
C ILE A 6 -1.69 9.26 -0.71
N LEU A 7 -2.39 8.62 -1.66
CA LEU A 7 -3.72 9.07 -2.08
C LEU A 7 -4.72 9.01 -0.93
N THR A 8 -4.74 7.93 -0.15
CA THR A 8 -5.58 7.83 1.03
C THR A 8 -5.26 8.94 2.05
N GLY A 9 -3.97 9.26 2.21
CA GLY A 9 -3.52 10.34 3.09
C GLY A 9 -4.13 11.71 2.74
N THR A 10 -4.44 11.98 1.47
CA THR A 10 -5.02 13.26 1.05
C THR A 10 -6.37 13.54 1.70
N TYR A 11 -7.18 12.51 1.97
CA TYR A 11 -8.48 12.67 2.62
C TYR A 11 -8.39 13.21 4.04
N PHE A 12 -7.27 12.97 4.75
CA PHE A 12 -7.07 13.43 6.12
C PHE A 12 -6.85 14.94 6.24
N ALA A 13 -6.58 15.59 5.12
CA ALA A 13 -6.34 17.03 5.07
C ALA A 13 -7.55 17.85 5.57
N SER A 14 -8.79 17.37 5.37
CA SER A 14 -10.02 17.99 5.82
C SER A 14 -10.13 18.12 7.35
N LEU A 15 -9.42 17.27 8.11
CA LEU A 15 -9.35 17.32 9.59
C LEU A 15 -8.31 18.35 10.11
N GLY A 16 -7.49 18.91 9.23
CA GLY A 16 -6.30 19.66 9.60
C GLY A 16 -5.14 18.77 10.03
N PHE A 17 -3.92 19.34 10.01
CA PHE A 17 -2.69 18.55 10.16
C PHE A 17 -2.60 17.78 11.48
N SER A 18 -2.85 18.44 12.61
CA SER A 18 -2.70 17.80 13.93
C SER A 18 -3.71 16.70 14.19
N THR A 19 -4.99 16.93 13.84
CA THR A 19 -6.06 15.95 14.04
C THR A 19 -5.92 14.77 13.08
N GLY A 20 -5.56 15.05 11.80
CA GLY A 20 -5.28 14.03 10.81
C GLY A 20 -4.10 13.16 11.19
N LEU A 21 -3.01 13.76 11.68
CA LEU A 21 -1.83 13.02 12.16
C LEU A 21 -2.18 12.09 13.33
N LEU A 22 -2.99 12.58 14.28
CA LEU A 22 -3.44 11.76 15.41
C LEU A 22 -4.28 10.57 14.96
N ALA A 23 -5.20 10.77 14.00
CA ALA A 23 -6.01 9.70 13.43
C ALA A 23 -5.15 8.65 12.71
N ILE A 24 -4.15 9.09 11.93
CA ILE A 24 -3.20 8.20 11.25
C ILE A 24 -2.45 7.34 12.26
N ILE A 25 -1.87 7.94 13.30
CA ILE A 25 -1.09 7.22 14.32
C ILE A 25 -1.96 6.20 15.06
N ILE A 26 -3.12 6.61 15.55
CA ILE A 26 -4.03 5.71 16.29
C ILE A 26 -4.46 4.55 15.40
N GLY A 27 -4.89 4.83 14.16
CA GLY A 27 -5.32 3.79 13.24
C GLY A 27 -4.23 2.79 12.92
N HIS A 28 -3.01 3.25 12.65
CA HIS A 28 -1.88 2.36 12.38
C HIS A 28 -1.46 1.56 13.60
N ILE A 29 -1.50 2.11 14.83
CA ILE A 29 -1.22 1.33 16.05
C ILE A 29 -2.23 0.17 16.18
N ILE A 30 -3.51 0.43 15.99
CA ILE A 30 -4.56 -0.59 16.07
C ILE A 30 -4.37 -1.63 14.96
N GLY A 31 -4.30 -1.21 13.71
CA GLY A 31 -4.21 -2.11 12.55
C GLY A 31 -2.93 -2.92 12.53
N CYS A 32 -1.77 -2.30 12.82
CA CYS A 32 -0.49 -2.99 12.93
C CYS A 32 -0.45 -3.97 14.12
N GLY A 33 -1.11 -3.65 15.23
CA GLY A 33 -1.26 -4.57 16.34
C GLY A 33 -2.00 -5.85 15.92
N MET A 34 -3.09 -5.72 15.19
CA MET A 34 -3.83 -6.88 14.64
C MET A 34 -3.00 -7.65 13.61
N MET A 35 -2.32 -6.95 12.69
CA MET A 35 -1.43 -7.55 11.70
C MET A 35 -0.27 -8.32 12.38
N PHE A 36 0.26 -7.82 13.50
CA PHE A 36 1.28 -8.51 14.28
C PHE A 36 0.79 -9.88 14.76
N PHE A 37 -0.38 -9.97 15.35
CA PHE A 37 -0.92 -11.23 15.83
C PHE A 37 -1.14 -12.24 14.69
N ALA A 38 -1.66 -11.80 13.55
CA ALA A 38 -1.81 -12.65 12.38
C ALA A 38 -0.45 -13.20 11.90
N GLY A 39 0.54 -12.34 11.69
CA GLY A 39 1.88 -12.74 11.27
C GLY A 39 2.60 -13.62 12.29
N PHE A 40 2.40 -13.36 13.59
CA PHE A 40 2.97 -14.17 14.67
C PHE A 40 2.37 -15.59 14.68
N ILE A 41 1.05 -15.71 14.53
CA ILE A 41 0.37 -17.02 14.46
C ILE A 41 0.87 -17.80 13.24
N GLY A 42 0.85 -17.21 12.04
CA GLY A 42 1.33 -17.85 10.82
C GLY A 42 2.79 -18.29 10.92
N GLY A 43 3.65 -17.40 11.40
CA GLY A 43 5.06 -17.70 11.61
C GLY A 43 5.34 -18.81 12.62
N LYS A 44 4.62 -18.84 13.73
CA LYS A 44 4.75 -19.88 14.77
C LYS A 44 4.21 -21.24 14.34
N THR A 45 3.10 -21.24 13.60
CA THR A 45 2.45 -22.47 13.13
C THR A 45 3.03 -22.98 11.79
N ARG A 46 3.82 -22.17 11.11
CA ARG A 46 4.32 -22.43 9.75
C ARG A 46 3.19 -22.63 8.73
N LYS A 47 2.08 -21.93 8.92
CA LYS A 47 0.88 -22.03 8.10
C LYS A 47 0.61 -20.74 7.32
N SER A 48 -0.01 -20.89 6.15
CA SER A 48 -0.51 -19.75 5.38
C SER A 48 -1.64 -19.03 6.12
N ALA A 49 -2.01 -17.85 5.66
CA ALA A 49 -3.11 -17.09 6.25
C ALA A 49 -4.40 -17.92 6.27
N MET A 50 -4.77 -18.54 5.15
CA MET A 50 -5.99 -19.35 5.06
C MET A 50 -5.91 -20.65 5.88
N GLU A 51 -4.72 -21.25 6.00
CA GLU A 51 -4.54 -22.40 6.90
C GLU A 51 -4.68 -22.01 8.37
N THR A 52 -4.26 -20.81 8.78
CA THR A 52 -4.50 -20.32 10.16
C THR A 52 -5.97 -20.07 10.41
N VAL A 53 -6.72 -19.58 9.43
CA VAL A 53 -8.18 -19.41 9.51
C VAL A 53 -8.89 -20.75 9.72
N LYS A 54 -8.41 -21.84 9.08
CA LYS A 54 -8.94 -23.19 9.30
C LYS A 54 -8.88 -23.64 10.77
N MET A 55 -7.89 -23.15 11.53
CA MET A 55 -7.74 -23.51 12.94
C MET A 55 -8.91 -22.98 13.81
N SER A 56 -9.50 -21.84 13.43
CA SER A 56 -10.59 -21.19 14.18
C SER A 56 -11.97 -21.47 13.61
N PHE A 57 -12.10 -21.59 12.28
CA PHE A 57 -13.38 -21.68 11.57
C PHE A 57 -13.63 -23.02 10.88
N GLY A 58 -12.69 -23.95 11.01
CA GLY A 58 -12.76 -25.25 10.31
C GLY A 58 -12.58 -25.11 8.79
N SER A 59 -12.62 -26.25 8.09
CA SER A 59 -12.42 -26.26 6.62
C SER A 59 -13.51 -25.51 5.85
N THR A 60 -14.77 -25.70 6.23
CA THR A 60 -15.92 -25.05 5.56
C THR A 60 -15.92 -23.53 5.78
N GLY A 61 -15.67 -23.08 7.03
CA GLY A 61 -15.59 -21.64 7.30
C GLY A 61 -14.42 -20.97 6.60
N ALA A 62 -13.29 -21.66 6.47
CA ALA A 62 -12.11 -21.13 5.79
C ALA A 62 -12.34 -20.88 4.29
N LEU A 63 -13.22 -21.63 3.63
CA LEU A 63 -13.58 -21.38 2.22
C LEU A 63 -14.17 -19.98 2.02
N LEU A 64 -15.07 -19.55 2.93
CA LEU A 64 -15.62 -18.20 2.87
C LEU A 64 -14.52 -17.14 2.95
N PHE A 65 -13.60 -17.28 3.92
CA PHE A 65 -12.49 -16.31 4.07
C PHE A 65 -11.52 -16.35 2.89
N ALA A 66 -11.26 -17.53 2.31
CA ALA A 66 -10.42 -17.65 1.12
C ALA A 66 -11.05 -16.91 -0.08
N VAL A 67 -12.34 -17.09 -0.33
CA VAL A 67 -13.07 -16.36 -1.38
C VAL A 67 -13.03 -14.86 -1.13
N LEU A 68 -13.33 -14.41 0.08
CA LEU A 68 -13.30 -12.98 0.42
C LEU A 68 -11.90 -12.38 0.26
N ASN A 69 -10.85 -13.13 0.64
CA ASN A 69 -9.48 -12.67 0.46
C ASN A 69 -9.09 -12.57 -1.02
N ILE A 70 -9.45 -13.53 -1.84
CA ILE A 70 -9.22 -13.47 -3.29
C ILE A 70 -9.93 -12.25 -3.89
N LEU A 71 -11.19 -12.01 -3.54
CA LEU A 71 -11.94 -10.83 -4.00
C LEU A 71 -11.26 -9.52 -3.57
N GLN A 72 -10.81 -9.43 -2.32
CA GLN A 72 -10.05 -8.28 -1.82
C GLN A 72 -8.79 -8.06 -2.66
N LEU A 73 -7.99 -9.10 -2.90
CA LEU A 73 -6.72 -8.99 -3.62
C LEU A 73 -6.90 -8.64 -5.10
N VAL A 74 -7.96 -9.15 -5.74
CA VAL A 74 -8.36 -8.72 -7.10
C VAL A 74 -8.76 -7.24 -7.08
N GLY A 75 -9.51 -6.81 -6.06
CA GLY A 75 -9.87 -5.41 -5.88
C GLY A 75 -8.64 -4.51 -5.72
N TRP A 76 -7.69 -4.88 -4.86
CA TRP A 76 -6.44 -4.14 -4.69
C TRP A 76 -5.60 -4.11 -5.98
N THR A 77 -5.49 -5.23 -6.68
CA THR A 77 -4.81 -5.28 -7.99
C THR A 77 -5.42 -4.27 -8.97
N ALA A 78 -6.76 -4.19 -9.05
CA ALA A 78 -7.45 -3.25 -9.92
C ALA A 78 -7.20 -1.79 -9.49
N ILE A 79 -7.28 -1.47 -8.20
CA ILE A 79 -7.00 -0.13 -7.65
C ILE A 79 -5.56 0.28 -7.96
N MET A 80 -4.59 -0.58 -7.71
CA MET A 80 -3.17 -0.29 -7.96
C MET A 80 -2.88 -0.02 -9.44
N ILE A 81 -3.47 -0.83 -10.35
CA ILE A 81 -3.36 -0.61 -11.80
C ILE A 81 -3.99 0.73 -12.17
N TYR A 82 -5.14 1.05 -11.62
CA TYR A 82 -5.85 2.30 -11.90
C TYR A 82 -5.04 3.52 -11.42
N ASP A 83 -4.57 3.51 -10.18
CA ASP A 83 -3.77 4.60 -9.60
C ASP A 83 -2.46 4.84 -10.37
N GLY A 84 -1.75 3.74 -10.70
CA GLY A 84 -0.55 3.83 -11.54
C GLY A 84 -0.85 4.38 -12.93
N SER A 85 -2.01 4.04 -13.48
CA SER A 85 -2.47 4.54 -14.79
C SER A 85 -2.82 6.02 -14.75
N LEU A 86 -3.48 6.49 -13.70
CA LEU A 86 -3.77 7.92 -13.51
C LEU A 86 -2.46 8.73 -13.41
N ALA A 87 -1.50 8.25 -12.62
CA ALA A 87 -0.20 8.91 -12.50
C ALA A 87 0.53 8.98 -13.84
N ALA A 88 0.47 7.91 -14.64
CA ALA A 88 1.07 7.87 -15.97
C ALA A 88 0.36 8.80 -16.98
N ALA A 89 -0.97 8.80 -16.97
CA ALA A 89 -1.78 9.65 -17.85
C ALA A 89 -1.59 11.15 -17.55
N GLY A 90 -1.31 11.51 -16.30
CA GLY A 90 -0.99 12.90 -15.91
C GLY A 90 0.32 13.44 -16.53
N ILE A 91 1.21 12.55 -17.00
CA ILE A 91 2.50 12.93 -17.58
C ILE A 91 2.51 12.78 -19.11
N PHE A 92 1.87 11.71 -19.61
CA PHE A 92 1.84 11.43 -21.04
C PHE A 92 0.40 11.47 -21.58
N ASN A 93 0.18 12.32 -22.57
CA ASN A 93 -1.13 12.45 -23.23
C ASN A 93 -1.37 11.30 -24.23
N ILE A 94 -1.59 10.09 -23.71
CA ILE A 94 -1.94 8.90 -24.46
C ILE A 94 -3.34 8.45 -24.03
N ALA A 95 -4.04 7.68 -24.86
CA ALA A 95 -5.36 7.17 -24.53
C ALA A 95 -5.35 6.43 -23.18
N ASN A 96 -6.25 6.78 -22.26
CA ASN A 96 -6.25 6.33 -20.86
C ASN A 96 -6.27 4.80 -20.68
N TRP A 97 -6.83 4.05 -21.64
CA TRP A 97 -6.89 2.60 -21.58
C TRP A 97 -5.54 1.90 -21.82
N VAL A 98 -4.56 2.61 -22.40
CA VAL A 98 -3.24 2.04 -22.73
C VAL A 98 -2.44 1.74 -21.48
N TRP A 99 -2.50 2.63 -20.47
CA TRP A 99 -1.72 2.49 -19.25
C TRP A 99 -2.10 1.27 -18.39
N PRO A 100 -3.40 0.98 -18.16
CA PRO A 100 -3.79 -0.26 -17.48
C PRO A 100 -3.28 -1.51 -18.17
N VAL A 101 -3.27 -1.54 -19.51
CA VAL A 101 -2.75 -2.68 -20.28
C VAL A 101 -1.24 -2.82 -20.12
N ILE A 102 -0.49 -1.72 -20.15
CA ILE A 102 0.96 -1.74 -19.94
C ILE A 102 1.28 -2.22 -18.52
N ILE A 103 0.67 -1.61 -17.49
CA ILE A 103 0.93 -1.94 -16.09
C ILE A 103 0.51 -3.39 -15.79
N GLY A 104 -0.67 -3.80 -16.24
CA GLY A 104 -1.15 -5.18 -16.10
C GLY A 104 -0.23 -6.19 -16.80
N GLY A 105 0.24 -5.88 -18.01
CA GLY A 105 1.21 -6.69 -18.73
C GLY A 105 2.55 -6.82 -18.00
N LEU A 106 3.05 -5.74 -17.40
CA LEU A 106 4.26 -5.76 -16.58
C LEU A 106 4.06 -6.63 -15.31
N ILE A 107 2.90 -6.57 -14.67
CA ILE A 107 2.58 -7.42 -13.52
C ILE A 107 2.61 -8.90 -13.92
N ILE A 108 2.01 -9.25 -15.06
CA ILE A 108 2.04 -10.64 -15.57
C ILE A 108 3.48 -11.09 -15.84
N ILE A 109 4.29 -10.25 -16.47
CA ILE A 109 5.71 -10.56 -16.70
C ILE A 109 6.42 -10.76 -15.35
N TRP A 110 6.14 -9.93 -14.36
CA TRP A 110 6.72 -10.05 -13.01
C TRP A 110 6.36 -11.39 -12.35
N ILE A 111 5.10 -11.82 -12.48
CA ILE A 111 4.64 -13.12 -11.98
C ILE A 111 5.39 -14.28 -12.68
N LEU A 112 5.54 -14.20 -14.01
CA LEU A 112 6.20 -15.25 -14.79
C LEU A 112 7.70 -15.37 -14.49
N VAL A 113 8.38 -14.24 -14.23
CA VAL A 113 9.82 -14.24 -13.89
C VAL A 113 10.06 -14.75 -12.46
N GLY A 114 9.10 -14.56 -11.57
CA GLY A 114 9.10 -15.06 -10.19
C GLY A 114 9.92 -14.22 -9.21
N ILE A 115 9.58 -14.37 -7.93
CA ILE A 115 10.12 -13.58 -6.80
C ILE A 115 11.64 -13.73 -6.63
N GLU A 116 12.17 -14.92 -6.85
CA GLU A 116 13.59 -15.22 -6.62
C GLU A 116 14.51 -14.45 -7.57
N ASN A 117 14.08 -14.27 -8.81
CA ASN A 117 14.86 -13.57 -9.84
C ASN A 117 14.74 -12.05 -9.76
N LEU A 118 13.65 -11.55 -9.15
CA LEU A 118 13.32 -10.12 -9.12
C LEU A 118 13.72 -9.41 -7.81
N GLY A 119 14.24 -10.13 -6.83
CA GLY A 119 14.56 -9.57 -5.51
C GLY A 119 15.46 -8.33 -5.54
N LYS A 120 16.48 -8.31 -6.42
CA LYS A 120 17.36 -7.15 -6.59
C LYS A 120 16.64 -5.96 -7.23
N ILE A 121 15.82 -6.22 -8.25
CA ILE A 121 15.06 -5.15 -8.95
C ILE A 121 14.02 -4.58 -8.01
N ASN A 122 13.34 -5.43 -7.24
CA ASN A 122 12.39 -4.98 -6.22
C ASN A 122 13.09 -4.10 -5.16
N THR A 123 14.26 -4.48 -4.67
CA THR A 123 15.04 -3.67 -3.72
C THR A 123 15.39 -2.31 -4.30
N VAL A 124 15.83 -2.24 -5.56
CA VAL A 124 16.16 -0.97 -6.24
C VAL A 124 14.90 -0.12 -6.42
N ALA A 125 13.78 -0.70 -6.86
CA ALA A 125 12.52 0.00 -7.01
C ALA A 125 12.02 0.59 -5.69
N MET A 126 12.07 -0.18 -4.60
CA MET A 126 11.67 0.28 -3.27
C MET A 126 12.61 1.36 -2.73
N ALA A 127 13.92 1.24 -2.94
CA ALA A 127 14.88 2.28 -2.55
C ALA A 127 14.64 3.58 -3.34
N ALA A 128 14.38 3.49 -4.65
CA ALA A 128 14.07 4.64 -5.48
C ALA A 128 12.77 5.32 -5.04
N LEU A 129 11.72 4.54 -4.72
CA LEU A 129 10.47 5.07 -4.17
C LEU A 129 10.70 5.76 -2.82
N PHE A 130 11.53 5.17 -1.94
CA PHE A 130 11.87 5.78 -0.66
C PHE A 130 12.57 7.14 -0.85
N ILE A 131 13.54 7.22 -1.76
CA ILE A 131 14.22 8.48 -2.09
C ILE A 131 13.21 9.50 -2.65
N LEU A 132 12.31 9.07 -3.54
CA LEU A 132 11.24 9.92 -4.08
C LEU A 132 10.36 10.49 -2.95
N THR A 133 9.97 9.67 -1.99
CA THR A 133 9.16 10.14 -0.84
C THR A 133 9.90 11.14 0.03
N LEU A 134 11.22 11.01 0.21
CA LEU A 134 12.04 11.99 0.91
C LEU A 134 12.08 13.32 0.16
N VAL A 135 12.27 13.29 -1.17
CA VAL A 135 12.27 14.48 -2.01
C VAL A 135 10.91 15.18 -1.97
N LEU A 136 9.81 14.43 -2.11
CA LEU A 136 8.44 14.96 -1.99
C LEU A 136 8.20 15.58 -0.62
N SER A 137 8.64 14.94 0.45
CA SER A 137 8.53 15.48 1.81
C SER A 137 9.26 16.80 1.94
N PHE A 138 10.48 16.90 1.44
CA PHE A 138 11.26 18.15 1.46
C PHE A 138 10.55 19.27 0.70
N ILE A 139 10.00 18.97 -0.48
CA ILE A 139 9.27 19.96 -1.30
C ILE A 139 8.00 20.41 -0.59
N ILE A 140 7.21 19.48 -0.05
CA ILE A 140 5.91 19.74 0.57
C ILE A 140 6.08 20.56 1.87
N PHE A 141 6.95 20.08 2.76
CA PHE A 141 7.10 20.69 4.08
C PHE A 141 8.10 21.85 4.12
N GLY A 142 9.00 21.93 3.14
CA GLY A 142 10.00 22.99 3.06
C GLY A 142 9.50 24.30 2.42
N HIS A 143 8.53 24.25 1.52
CA HIS A 143 8.10 25.42 0.73
C HIS A 143 6.58 25.63 0.75
N GLY A 144 5.82 24.76 1.42
CA GLY A 144 4.37 24.83 1.46
C GLY A 144 3.84 25.92 2.40
N SER A 145 2.85 26.68 1.94
CA SER A 145 2.01 27.53 2.78
C SER A 145 0.68 26.85 3.03
N LEU A 146 0.15 26.96 4.25
CA LEU A 146 -1.17 26.42 4.59
C LEU A 146 -2.23 26.97 3.62
N LYS A 147 -2.91 26.07 2.91
CA LYS A 147 -4.02 26.41 2.05
C LYS A 147 -5.34 25.95 2.66
N PRO A 148 -6.45 26.67 2.41
CA PRO A 148 -7.75 26.19 2.81
C PRO A 148 -8.04 24.85 2.13
N VAL A 149 -8.38 23.85 2.92
CA VAL A 149 -8.85 22.55 2.42
C VAL A 149 -10.35 22.49 2.63
N ALA A 150 -11.09 22.03 1.63
CA ALA A 150 -12.52 21.85 1.74
C ALA A 150 -12.82 20.82 2.86
N ASN A 151 -13.84 21.08 3.66
CA ASN A 151 -14.28 20.12 4.65
C ASN A 151 -15.22 19.13 3.96
N ASP A 152 -14.70 17.96 3.61
CA ASP A 152 -15.45 16.90 2.92
C ASP A 152 -16.31 16.05 3.86
N GLY A 153 -16.49 16.51 5.12
CA GLY A 153 -17.32 15.81 6.11
C GLY A 153 -16.67 14.57 6.72
N LEU A 154 -15.38 14.33 6.51
CA LEU A 154 -14.67 13.22 7.16
C LEU A 154 -14.64 13.45 8.67
N THR A 155 -15.22 12.52 9.43
CA THR A 155 -15.16 12.55 10.89
C THR A 155 -13.85 11.93 11.39
N PHE A 156 -13.46 12.28 12.64
CA PHE A 156 -12.26 11.68 13.25
C PHE A 156 -12.35 10.15 13.33
N GLY A 157 -13.53 9.61 13.68
CA GLY A 157 -13.73 8.15 13.74
C GLY A 157 -13.57 7.48 12.38
N ALA A 158 -14.13 8.05 11.31
CA ALA A 158 -13.98 7.55 9.95
C ALA A 158 -12.51 7.64 9.48
N ALA A 159 -11.78 8.68 9.87
CA ALA A 159 -10.37 8.82 9.58
C ALA A 159 -9.54 7.72 10.29
N VAL A 160 -9.81 7.45 11.57
CA VAL A 160 -9.18 6.34 12.28
C VAL A 160 -9.48 5.01 11.59
N GLU A 161 -10.75 4.78 11.19
CA GLU A 161 -11.14 3.58 10.44
C GLU A 161 -10.35 3.41 9.14
N LEU A 162 -10.25 4.47 8.33
CA LEU A 162 -9.43 4.47 7.11
C LEU A 162 -7.96 4.14 7.39
N ALA A 163 -7.40 4.68 8.47
CA ALA A 163 -6.03 4.41 8.86
C ALA A 163 -5.82 2.99 9.41
N VAL A 164 -6.84 2.38 10.04
CA VAL A 164 -6.85 0.97 10.46
C VAL A 164 -6.96 0.04 9.26
N ALA A 165 -7.80 0.39 8.28
CA ALA A 165 -8.10 -0.47 7.13
C ALA A 165 -6.85 -0.83 6.31
N MET A 166 -5.88 0.08 6.21
CA MET A 166 -4.68 -0.15 5.43
C MET A 166 -3.79 -1.29 5.98
N PRO A 167 -3.37 -1.32 7.25
CA PRO A 167 -2.70 -2.50 7.82
C PRO A 167 -3.59 -3.74 7.84
N LEU A 168 -4.92 -3.60 8.01
CA LEU A 168 -5.84 -4.73 7.99
C LEU A 168 -5.92 -5.41 6.63
N SER A 169 -5.70 -4.69 5.53
CA SER A 169 -5.65 -5.30 4.21
C SER A 169 -4.53 -6.33 4.07
N TRP A 170 -3.46 -6.21 4.88
CA TRP A 170 -2.35 -7.14 4.95
C TRP A 170 -2.54 -8.28 5.96
N LEU A 171 -3.56 -8.21 6.80
CA LEU A 171 -3.82 -9.23 7.81
C LEU A 171 -3.99 -10.65 7.21
N PRO A 172 -4.76 -10.83 6.10
CA PRO A 172 -4.91 -12.15 5.49
C PRO A 172 -3.74 -12.55 4.58
N LEU A 173 -2.64 -11.78 4.55
CA LEU A 173 -1.47 -12.04 3.73
C LEU A 173 -0.20 -12.27 4.55
N ILE A 174 -0.05 -11.57 5.68
CA ILE A 174 1.22 -11.51 6.43
C ILE A 174 1.74 -12.90 6.82
N SER A 175 0.85 -13.85 7.12
CA SER A 175 1.20 -15.22 7.45
C SER A 175 1.87 -15.96 6.29
N ASP A 176 1.51 -15.66 5.03
CA ASP A 176 2.07 -16.28 3.84
C ASP A 176 3.58 -16.01 3.72
N TYR A 177 4.04 -14.89 4.26
CA TYR A 177 5.45 -14.47 4.28
C TYR A 177 6.16 -14.89 5.54
N THR A 178 5.53 -14.72 6.71
CA THR A 178 6.19 -15.00 8.00
C THR A 178 6.39 -16.48 8.24
N ARG A 179 5.56 -17.36 7.66
CA ARG A 179 5.73 -18.82 7.73
C ARG A 179 7.05 -19.30 7.12
N GLU A 180 7.55 -18.62 6.09
CA GLU A 180 8.77 -18.97 5.36
C GLU A 180 10.05 -18.40 6.03
N ALA A 181 9.90 -17.48 6.98
CA ALA A 181 11.04 -16.83 7.61
C ALA A 181 11.83 -17.80 8.50
N LYS A 182 13.17 -17.70 8.49
CA LYS A 182 14.05 -18.47 9.41
C LYS A 182 13.73 -18.18 10.87
N GLU A 183 13.50 -16.90 11.20
CA GLU A 183 13.13 -16.43 12.52
C GLU A 183 11.78 -15.69 12.48
N PRO A 184 10.64 -16.43 12.50
CA PRO A 184 9.32 -15.86 12.23
C PRO A 184 8.94 -14.71 13.13
N THR A 185 9.23 -14.80 14.43
CA THR A 185 8.90 -13.75 15.39
C THR A 185 9.65 -12.44 15.08
N LYS A 186 10.94 -12.52 14.77
CA LYS A 186 11.72 -11.33 14.40
C LYS A 186 11.26 -10.77 13.06
N ALA A 187 10.96 -11.65 12.09
CA ALA A 187 10.42 -11.23 10.80
C ALA A 187 9.08 -10.51 10.95
N THR A 188 8.17 -11.04 11.79
CA THR A 188 6.89 -10.40 12.08
C THR A 188 7.08 -9.02 12.70
N TRP A 189 7.92 -8.89 13.74
CA TRP A 189 8.22 -7.59 14.35
C TRP A 189 8.81 -6.60 13.35
N ALA A 190 9.80 -7.02 12.58
CA ALA A 190 10.43 -6.16 11.57
C ALA A 190 9.42 -5.70 10.51
N SER A 191 8.60 -6.62 9.99
CA SER A 191 7.58 -6.30 8.99
C SER A 191 6.55 -5.30 9.51
N VAL A 192 6.03 -5.53 10.71
CA VAL A 192 4.97 -4.69 11.29
C VAL A 192 5.48 -3.30 11.65
N ILE A 193 6.68 -3.21 12.27
CA ILE A 193 7.27 -1.92 12.63
C ILE A 193 7.62 -1.10 11.39
N VAL A 194 8.31 -1.72 10.43
CA VAL A 194 8.70 -1.04 9.18
C VAL A 194 7.46 -0.63 8.39
N TYR A 195 6.47 -1.53 8.27
CA TYR A 195 5.20 -1.21 7.61
C TYR A 195 4.51 -0.02 8.29
N GLY A 196 4.30 -0.09 9.61
CA GLY A 196 3.60 0.97 10.35
C GLY A 196 4.28 2.34 10.21
N LEU A 197 5.60 2.41 10.36
CA LEU A 197 6.35 3.66 10.22
C LEU A 197 6.27 4.22 8.80
N VAL A 198 6.48 3.36 7.80
CA VAL A 198 6.51 3.78 6.41
C VAL A 198 5.11 4.14 5.90
N SER A 199 4.08 3.38 6.26
CA SER A 199 2.71 3.68 5.89
C SER A 199 2.22 4.98 6.54
N CYS A 200 2.47 5.20 7.85
CA CYS A 200 2.22 6.50 8.48
C CYS A 200 2.89 7.65 7.72
N TRP A 201 4.15 7.47 7.33
CA TRP A 201 4.90 8.45 6.57
C TRP A 201 4.22 8.76 5.22
N MET A 202 3.79 7.75 4.47
CA MET A 202 3.11 7.92 3.18
C MET A 202 1.78 8.67 3.35
N TYR A 203 0.99 8.34 4.39
CA TYR A 203 -0.23 9.08 4.73
C TYR A 203 0.05 10.55 5.06
N VAL A 204 1.11 10.82 5.84
CA VAL A 204 1.50 12.20 6.19
C VAL A 204 1.94 12.98 4.94
N ILE A 205 2.64 12.34 4.00
CA ILE A 205 2.96 12.96 2.71
C ILE A 205 1.66 13.34 1.97
N GLY A 206 0.72 12.39 1.83
CA GLY A 206 -0.55 12.65 1.15
C GLY A 206 -1.35 13.79 1.79
N MET A 207 -1.50 13.76 3.12
CA MET A 207 -2.13 14.84 3.86
C MET A 207 -1.41 16.18 3.67
N GLY A 208 -0.08 16.17 3.73
CA GLY A 208 0.75 17.36 3.51
C GLY A 208 0.60 17.92 2.09
N ILE A 209 0.52 17.07 1.08
CA ILE A 209 0.24 17.47 -0.31
C ILE A 209 -1.00 18.34 -0.35
N SER A 210 -2.14 17.83 0.14
CA SER A 210 -3.41 18.57 0.09
C SER A 210 -3.36 19.85 0.91
N ILE A 211 -2.78 19.84 2.12
CA ILE A 211 -2.73 21.00 3.01
C ILE A 211 -1.80 22.10 2.50
N PHE A 212 -0.61 21.75 1.99
CA PHE A 212 0.42 22.74 1.66
C PHE A 212 0.47 23.11 0.19
N THR A 213 0.01 22.24 -0.71
CA THR A 213 0.01 22.54 -2.15
C THR A 213 -1.39 22.88 -2.68
N GLY A 214 -2.44 22.40 -2.03
CA GLY A 214 -3.82 22.47 -2.50
C GLY A 214 -4.09 21.55 -3.70
N GLU A 215 -3.16 20.65 -3.99
CA GLU A 215 -3.29 19.64 -5.04
C GLU A 215 -3.59 18.27 -4.40
N SER A 216 -4.34 17.45 -5.09
CA SER A 216 -4.57 16.05 -4.73
C SER A 216 -3.93 15.09 -5.74
N ASP A 217 -3.45 15.62 -6.87
CA ASP A 217 -2.86 14.85 -7.96
C ASP A 217 -1.33 14.80 -7.82
N ILE A 218 -0.82 13.63 -7.44
CA ILE A 218 0.61 13.38 -7.25
C ILE A 218 1.39 13.55 -8.56
N ALA A 219 0.80 13.22 -9.71
CA ALA A 219 1.46 13.37 -11.00
C ALA A 219 1.74 14.85 -11.29
N GLN A 220 0.78 15.74 -11.02
CA GLN A 220 0.97 17.18 -11.20
C GLN A 220 2.03 17.73 -10.25
N ILE A 221 2.08 17.25 -9.00
CA ILE A 221 3.09 17.67 -8.03
C ILE A 221 4.49 17.24 -8.51
N MET A 222 4.64 16.00 -8.99
CA MET A 222 5.90 15.51 -9.54
C MET A 222 6.36 16.29 -10.76
N VAL A 223 5.44 16.63 -11.66
CA VAL A 223 5.75 17.47 -12.84
C VAL A 223 6.20 18.85 -12.39
N LYS A 224 5.48 19.50 -11.48
CA LYS A 224 5.85 20.81 -10.93
C LYS A 224 7.18 20.78 -10.17
N ALA A 225 7.53 19.64 -9.57
CA ALA A 225 8.80 19.41 -8.88
C ALA A 225 9.97 19.09 -9.83
N GLY A 226 9.74 19.03 -11.14
CA GLY A 226 10.74 18.64 -12.12
C GLY A 226 11.08 17.15 -12.15
N LEU A 227 10.28 16.33 -11.48
CA LEU A 227 10.51 14.88 -11.34
C LEU A 227 9.71 14.04 -12.37
N GLY A 228 8.94 14.67 -13.26
CA GLY A 228 7.98 14.06 -14.19
C GLY A 228 8.25 12.62 -14.61
N ILE A 229 9.13 12.40 -15.60
CA ILE A 229 9.39 11.03 -16.11
C ILE A 229 10.05 10.13 -15.07
N ALA A 230 11.02 10.64 -14.31
CA ALA A 230 11.70 9.85 -13.28
C ALA A 230 10.72 9.39 -12.18
N GLY A 231 9.87 10.31 -11.71
CA GLY A 231 8.83 9.98 -10.73
C GLY A 231 7.83 8.95 -11.28
N LEU A 232 7.41 9.07 -12.54
CA LEU A 232 6.54 8.10 -13.18
C LEU A 232 7.15 6.70 -13.22
N LEU A 233 8.39 6.57 -13.66
CA LEU A 233 9.07 5.28 -13.73
C LEU A 233 9.11 4.62 -12.34
N ILE A 234 9.45 5.40 -11.30
CA ILE A 234 9.49 4.91 -9.93
C ILE A 234 8.10 4.44 -9.48
N ILE A 235 7.03 5.20 -9.78
CA ILE A 235 5.65 4.83 -9.45
C ILE A 235 5.24 3.56 -10.18
N VAL A 236 5.45 3.47 -11.49
CA VAL A 236 5.07 2.28 -12.28
C VAL A 236 5.79 1.04 -11.75
N PHE A 237 7.09 1.09 -11.55
CA PHE A 237 7.84 -0.04 -11.00
C PHE A 237 7.39 -0.40 -9.57
N SER A 238 7.14 0.60 -8.73
CA SER A 238 6.63 0.37 -7.38
C SER A 238 5.24 -0.28 -7.40
N THR A 239 4.35 0.19 -8.27
CA THR A 239 3.02 -0.39 -8.47
C THR A 239 3.12 -1.84 -8.89
N VAL A 240 3.93 -2.15 -9.90
CA VAL A 240 4.13 -3.52 -10.40
C VAL A 240 4.66 -4.44 -9.29
N THR A 241 5.66 -4.00 -8.53
CA THR A 241 6.28 -4.82 -7.47
C THR A 241 5.35 -5.03 -6.28
N THR A 242 4.51 -4.08 -5.94
CA THR A 242 3.55 -4.20 -4.83
C THR A 242 2.36 -5.07 -5.25
N THR A 243 1.80 -4.84 -6.42
CA THR A 243 0.65 -5.59 -6.95
C THR A 243 0.98 -7.06 -7.22
N PHE A 244 2.26 -7.35 -7.52
CA PHE A 244 2.72 -8.73 -7.60
C PHE A 244 2.46 -9.50 -6.29
N LEU A 245 2.65 -8.87 -5.12
CA LEU A 245 2.41 -9.51 -3.82
C LEU A 245 0.93 -9.86 -3.62
N ASP A 246 0.03 -9.01 -4.09
CA ASP A 246 -1.42 -9.26 -4.04
C ASP A 246 -1.79 -10.47 -4.93
N ALA A 247 -1.27 -10.51 -6.15
CA ALA A 247 -1.49 -11.62 -7.07
C ALA A 247 -0.90 -12.95 -6.54
N TRP A 248 0.27 -12.90 -5.91
CA TRP A 248 0.90 -14.06 -5.27
C TRP A 248 0.05 -14.61 -4.12
N SER A 249 -0.38 -13.76 -3.20
CA SER A 249 -1.22 -14.19 -2.08
C SER A 249 -2.62 -14.62 -2.51
N ALA A 250 -3.17 -14.06 -3.61
CA ALA A 250 -4.39 -14.56 -4.22
C ALA A 250 -4.23 -16.00 -4.71
N GLY A 251 -3.08 -16.32 -5.33
CA GLY A 251 -2.71 -17.68 -5.72
C GLY A 251 -2.69 -18.64 -4.53
N ILE A 252 -1.96 -18.30 -3.45
CA ILE A 252 -1.90 -19.10 -2.22
C ILE A 252 -3.30 -19.30 -1.61
N SER A 253 -4.12 -18.26 -1.59
CA SER A 253 -5.49 -18.35 -1.06
C SER A 253 -6.37 -19.26 -1.93
N SER A 254 -6.15 -19.29 -3.25
CA SER A 254 -6.87 -20.14 -4.19
C SER A 254 -6.54 -21.62 -4.00
N GLU A 255 -5.32 -21.97 -3.57
CA GLU A 255 -4.95 -23.35 -3.23
C GLU A 255 -5.74 -23.89 -2.01
N SER A 256 -6.38 -23.01 -1.26
CA SER A 256 -7.17 -23.36 -0.08
C SER A 256 -8.65 -23.62 -0.39
N LEU A 257 -9.09 -23.37 -1.64
CA LEU A 257 -10.43 -23.70 -2.14
C LEU A 257 -10.52 -25.14 -2.62
#